data_533d84f911889aebd92a6d19ee66f295
#
_entry.id   533d84f911889aebd92a6d19ee66f295
#
_cell.length_a   1.000
_cell.length_b   1.000
_cell.length_c   1.000
_cell.angle_alpha   90.00
_cell.angle_beta   90.00
_cell.angle_gamma   90.00
#
_symmetry.space_group_name_H-M   'P 1'
#
loop_
_entity.id
_entity.type
_entity.pdbx_description
1 polymer ?
#
loop_
_entity_poly.entity_id
_entity_poly.type
_entity_poly.pdbx_seq_one_letter_code
_entity_poly.pdbx_strand_id
1 'polypeptide(L)'
;MHFKKVGKLATEATAFYGPLREFSDSQVERINFALIHALHDFMPDDVVTAVFEHGGKGHPLILGVANNRVYAFDVPQPPGENEPVVQVRWRSYRLDPEHCEVHAELSYTRPNPAFGQEVNRRTRWRFRIHDLEFDLPTRVHAESDGVEPREELAQSLAKSLGVIPASETDVKSLREVA
;
A
#
# COMPACT_ATOMS: atom_id res chain seq x y z
N MET A 1 8.84 -8.67 13.67
CA MET A 1 8.73 -7.28 13.16
C MET A 1 9.01 -6.27 14.26
N HIS A 2 9.74 -5.20 13.98
CA HIS A 2 10.11 -4.24 15.01
C HIS A 2 8.86 -3.46 15.45
N PHE A 3 8.55 -3.40 16.75
CA PHE A 3 7.39 -2.70 17.32
C PHE A 3 7.18 -1.28 16.77
N LYS A 4 8.29 -0.57 16.50
CA LYS A 4 8.27 0.77 15.93
C LYS A 4 7.65 0.82 14.52
N LYS A 5 7.93 -0.18 13.67
CA LYS A 5 7.37 -0.27 12.30
C LYS A 5 5.87 -0.60 12.35
N VAL A 6 5.49 -1.52 13.22
CA VAL A 6 4.09 -1.90 13.44
C VAL A 6 3.25 -0.74 13.94
N GLY A 7 3.76 -0.02 14.96
CA GLY A 7 3.10 1.16 15.50
C GLY A 7 2.90 2.26 14.45
N LYS A 8 3.90 2.49 13.58
CA LYS A 8 3.79 3.47 12.49
C LYS A 8 2.69 3.08 11.52
N LEU A 9 2.64 1.82 11.07
CA LEU A 9 1.61 1.34 10.14
C LEU A 9 0.20 1.44 10.72
N ALA A 10 0.03 1.05 11.98
CA ALA A 10 -1.25 1.17 12.65
C ALA A 10 -1.70 2.63 12.79
N THR A 11 -0.78 3.54 13.13
CA THR A 11 -1.06 4.98 13.21
C THR A 11 -1.41 5.56 11.84
N GLU A 12 -0.70 5.19 10.78
CA GLU A 12 -1.03 5.60 9.41
C GLU A 12 -2.42 5.10 8.99
N ALA A 13 -2.76 3.85 9.32
CA ALA A 13 -4.07 3.29 9.03
C ALA A 13 -5.19 4.01 9.80
N THR A 14 -4.98 4.27 11.09
CA THR A 14 -6.00 4.95 11.90
C THR A 14 -6.20 6.41 11.53
N ALA A 15 -5.23 7.05 10.88
CA ALA A 15 -5.39 8.40 10.35
C ALA A 15 -6.50 8.51 9.29
N PHE A 16 -6.86 7.42 8.60
CA PHE A 16 -7.99 7.42 7.67
C PHE A 16 -9.34 7.58 8.36
N TYR A 17 -9.47 7.22 9.63
CA TYR A 17 -10.70 7.40 10.40
C TYR A 17 -10.87 8.82 10.96
N GLY A 18 -9.76 9.56 11.12
CA GLY A 18 -9.75 10.88 11.72
C GLY A 18 -10.52 11.98 10.95
N PRO A 19 -10.33 12.12 9.62
CA PRO A 19 -10.94 13.21 8.85
C PRO A 19 -12.45 13.17 8.80
N LEU A 20 -13.04 11.99 8.87
CA LEU A 20 -14.48 11.79 8.78
C LEU A 20 -15.23 12.17 10.07
N ARG A 21 -14.51 12.33 11.19
CA ARG A 21 -15.04 12.66 12.53
C ARG A 21 -16.27 11.83 12.97
N GLU A 22 -16.46 10.69 12.34
CA GLU A 22 -17.53 9.74 12.69
C GLU A 22 -17.12 8.87 13.88
N PHE A 23 -15.82 8.92 14.26
CA PHE A 23 -15.26 8.09 15.30
C PHE A 23 -14.68 8.95 16.42
N SER A 24 -14.96 8.56 17.66
CA SER A 24 -14.33 9.16 18.85
C SER A 24 -12.86 8.74 18.97
N ASP A 25 -12.07 9.55 19.67
CA ASP A 25 -10.66 9.25 19.95
C ASP A 25 -10.49 7.86 20.59
N SER A 26 -11.41 7.48 21.48
CA SER A 26 -11.43 6.16 22.12
C SER A 26 -11.67 5.00 21.13
N GLN A 27 -12.49 5.20 20.09
CA GLN A 27 -12.66 4.20 19.04
C GLN A 27 -11.39 4.06 18.21
N VAL A 28 -10.78 5.18 17.83
CA VAL A 28 -9.52 5.22 17.06
C VAL A 28 -8.39 4.55 17.84
N GLU A 29 -8.26 4.82 19.13
CA GLU A 29 -7.27 4.16 19.99
C GLU A 29 -7.45 2.64 20.06
N ARG A 30 -8.69 2.17 20.18
CA ARG A 30 -9.00 0.73 20.19
C ARG A 30 -8.66 0.06 18.87
N ILE A 31 -8.98 0.71 17.74
CA ILE A 31 -8.62 0.23 16.40
C ILE A 31 -7.09 0.16 16.26
N ASN A 32 -6.39 1.21 16.67
CA ASN A 32 -4.92 1.27 16.64
C ASN A 32 -4.30 0.13 17.45
N PHE A 33 -4.76 -0.07 18.67
CA PHE A 33 -4.30 -1.15 19.54
C PHE A 33 -4.50 -2.53 18.90
N ALA A 34 -5.69 -2.80 18.36
CA ALA A 34 -6.00 -4.07 17.72
C ALA A 34 -5.14 -4.32 16.47
N LEU A 35 -4.91 -3.28 15.64
CA LEU A 35 -4.04 -3.35 14.47
C LEU A 35 -2.58 -3.63 14.86
N ILE A 36 -2.06 -2.97 15.91
CA ILE A 36 -0.69 -3.22 16.40
C ILE A 36 -0.51 -4.70 16.73
N HIS A 37 -1.44 -5.29 17.49
CA HIS A 37 -1.35 -6.70 17.87
C HIS A 37 -1.48 -7.63 16.66
N ALA A 38 -2.47 -7.41 15.79
CA ALA A 38 -2.63 -8.23 14.60
C ALA A 38 -1.42 -8.18 13.66
N LEU A 39 -0.85 -6.99 13.44
CA LEU A 39 0.35 -6.81 12.63
C LEU A 39 1.56 -7.49 13.28
N HIS A 40 1.70 -7.37 14.60
CA HIS A 40 2.80 -8.02 15.34
C HIS A 40 2.74 -9.55 15.22
N ASP A 41 1.55 -10.12 15.33
CA ASP A 41 1.37 -11.56 15.38
C ASP A 41 1.42 -12.24 14.01
N PHE A 42 0.99 -11.54 12.96
CA PHE A 42 0.75 -12.16 11.65
C PHE A 42 1.55 -11.58 10.48
N MET A 43 2.23 -10.45 10.65
CA MET A 43 3.05 -9.86 9.59
C MET A 43 4.52 -10.26 9.72
N PRO A 44 5.18 -10.76 8.66
CA PRO A 44 6.60 -11.09 8.67
C PRO A 44 7.50 -9.89 8.97
N ASP A 45 8.74 -10.14 9.42
CA ASP A 45 9.73 -9.08 9.70
C ASP A 45 10.20 -8.36 8.44
N ASP A 46 10.61 -9.13 7.44
CA ASP A 46 11.13 -8.61 6.18
C ASP A 46 10.00 -8.46 5.16
N VAL A 47 9.25 -7.37 5.30
CA VAL A 47 8.07 -7.10 4.49
C VAL A 47 8.09 -5.68 3.95
N VAL A 48 7.80 -5.52 2.66
CA VAL A 48 7.47 -4.24 2.05
C VAL A 48 6.01 -3.92 2.32
N THR A 49 5.72 -2.76 2.87
CA THR A 49 4.37 -2.42 3.37
C THR A 49 3.91 -1.06 2.87
N ALA A 50 2.60 -0.95 2.63
CA ALA A 50 1.94 0.33 2.44
C ALA A 50 0.54 0.33 3.06
N VAL A 51 0.06 1.55 3.39
CA VAL A 51 -1.30 1.81 3.87
C VAL A 51 -2.01 2.69 2.85
N PHE A 52 -3.25 2.35 2.53
CA PHE A 52 -4.07 3.13 1.60
C PHE A 52 -5.56 2.90 1.83
N GLU A 53 -6.37 3.79 1.26
CA GLU A 53 -7.81 3.63 1.26
C GLU A 53 -8.25 2.51 0.31
N HIS A 54 -9.17 1.66 0.77
CA HIS A 54 -9.73 0.58 -0.01
C HIS A 54 -11.24 0.74 -0.19
N GLY A 55 -11.69 0.60 -1.44
CA GLY A 55 -13.10 0.56 -1.77
C GLY A 55 -13.86 1.90 -1.67
N GLY A 56 -13.16 3.05 -1.60
CA GLY A 56 -13.77 4.39 -1.65
C GLY A 56 -14.67 4.73 -0.46
N LYS A 57 -14.54 4.01 0.66
CA LYS A 57 -15.34 4.19 1.87
C LYS A 57 -14.54 4.69 3.08
N GLY A 58 -13.33 5.20 2.86
CA GLY A 58 -12.45 5.63 3.94
C GLY A 58 -11.88 4.49 4.80
N HIS A 59 -12.08 3.21 4.40
CA HIS A 59 -11.55 2.08 5.15
C HIS A 59 -10.07 1.85 4.79
N PRO A 60 -9.17 1.88 5.78
CA PRO A 60 -7.77 1.60 5.51
C PRO A 60 -7.54 0.12 5.24
N LEU A 61 -6.69 -0.14 4.26
CA LEU A 61 -6.09 -1.44 3.99
C LEU A 61 -4.59 -1.34 4.20
N ILE A 62 -4.05 -2.20 5.06
CA ILE A 62 -2.62 -2.37 5.22
C ILE A 62 -2.22 -3.59 4.39
N LEU A 63 -1.34 -3.41 3.43
CA LEU A 63 -0.75 -4.50 2.67
C LEU A 63 0.72 -4.68 3.00
N GLY A 64 1.15 -5.93 2.97
CA GLY A 64 2.54 -6.32 3.05
C GLY A 64 2.88 -7.39 2.02
N VAL A 65 4.09 -7.35 1.48
CA VAL A 65 4.60 -8.36 0.54
C VAL A 65 5.91 -8.92 1.07
N ALA A 66 5.95 -10.22 1.26
CA ALA A 66 7.14 -10.96 1.65
C ALA A 66 7.02 -12.43 1.21
N ASN A 67 8.14 -13.07 0.89
CA ASN A 67 8.22 -14.51 0.64
C ASN A 67 7.18 -15.02 -0.38
N ASN A 68 6.97 -14.29 -1.46
CA ASN A 68 5.99 -14.58 -2.51
C ASN A 68 4.54 -14.68 -1.98
N ARG A 69 4.22 -13.90 -0.97
CA ARG A 69 2.87 -13.79 -0.37
C ARG A 69 2.49 -12.33 -0.16
N VAL A 70 1.19 -12.08 -0.27
CA VAL A 70 0.56 -10.83 0.17
C VAL A 70 -0.10 -11.08 1.51
N TYR A 71 0.06 -10.13 2.41
CA TYR A 71 -0.60 -10.05 3.71
C TYR A 71 -1.48 -8.81 3.71
N ALA A 72 -2.76 -8.98 3.95
CA ALA A 72 -3.73 -7.90 3.96
C ALA A 72 -4.41 -7.81 5.33
N PHE A 73 -4.47 -6.59 5.90
CA PHE A 73 -5.11 -6.31 7.18
C PHE A 73 -6.10 -5.16 7.01
N ASP A 74 -7.31 -5.36 7.44
CA ASP A 74 -8.35 -4.34 7.46
C ASP A 74 -9.25 -4.50 8.69
N VAL A 75 -9.94 -3.43 9.03
CA VAL A 75 -11.02 -3.43 10.03
C VAL A 75 -12.33 -3.35 9.26
N PRO A 76 -12.99 -4.47 9.01
CA PRO A 76 -14.15 -4.52 8.11
C PRO A 76 -15.34 -3.74 8.65
N GLN A 77 -15.44 -3.65 9.96
CA GLN A 77 -16.45 -2.90 10.66
C GLN A 77 -15.81 -2.20 11.87
N PRO A 78 -15.71 -0.87 11.85
CA PRO A 78 -15.27 -0.13 13.02
C PRO A 78 -16.19 -0.39 14.21
N PRO A 79 -15.63 -0.46 15.43
CA PRO A 79 -16.44 -0.75 16.62
C PRO A 79 -17.41 0.37 16.92
N GLY A 80 -18.59 0.05 17.41
CA GLY A 80 -19.51 1.01 17.99
C GLY A 80 -18.88 1.77 19.17
N GLU A 81 -19.45 2.91 19.57
CA GLU A 81 -18.89 3.80 20.59
C GLU A 81 -18.59 3.08 21.92
N ASN A 82 -19.48 2.18 22.32
CA ASN A 82 -19.37 1.38 23.56
C ASN A 82 -18.93 -0.07 23.33
N GLU A 83 -18.54 -0.42 22.12
CA GLU A 83 -18.15 -1.78 21.77
C GLU A 83 -16.69 -2.04 22.16
N PRO A 84 -16.43 -2.97 23.09
CA PRO A 84 -15.05 -3.19 23.56
C PRO A 84 -14.19 -3.99 22.57
N VAL A 85 -14.81 -4.67 21.61
CA VAL A 85 -14.15 -5.60 20.69
C VAL A 85 -13.95 -4.94 19.34
N VAL A 86 -12.72 -4.98 18.85
CA VAL A 86 -12.37 -4.60 17.48
C VAL A 86 -12.01 -5.85 16.69
N GLN A 87 -12.70 -6.08 15.59
CA GLN A 87 -12.39 -7.19 14.70
C GLN A 87 -11.39 -6.73 13.64
N VAL A 88 -10.19 -7.28 13.68
CA VAL A 88 -9.21 -7.12 12.61
C VAL A 88 -9.26 -8.37 11.74
N ARG A 89 -9.52 -8.18 10.47
CA ARG A 89 -9.45 -9.25 9.48
C ARG A 89 -8.06 -9.25 8.86
N TRP A 90 -7.40 -10.40 8.88
CA TRP A 90 -6.18 -10.59 8.13
C TRP A 90 -6.35 -11.72 7.12
N ARG A 91 -5.67 -11.59 5.98
CA ARG A 91 -5.69 -12.55 4.89
C ARG A 91 -4.29 -12.69 4.35
N SER A 92 -3.93 -13.88 3.92
CA SER A 92 -2.64 -14.13 3.28
C SER A 92 -2.85 -14.93 2.00
N TYR A 93 -2.38 -14.38 0.89
CA TYR A 93 -2.48 -14.98 -0.43
C TYR A 93 -1.10 -15.32 -0.97
N ARG A 94 -0.96 -16.47 -1.59
CA ARG A 94 0.22 -16.77 -2.41
C ARG A 94 0.13 -15.95 -3.70
N LEU A 95 1.24 -15.35 -4.08
CA LEU A 95 1.38 -14.70 -5.37
C LEU A 95 1.60 -15.77 -6.43
N ASP A 96 0.56 -16.06 -7.16
CA ASP A 96 0.52 -17.03 -8.26
C ASP A 96 0.04 -16.30 -9.52
N PRO A 97 0.85 -16.22 -10.58
CA PRO A 97 0.46 -15.54 -11.82
C PRO A 97 -0.85 -16.03 -12.44
N GLU A 98 -1.24 -17.29 -12.20
CA GLU A 98 -2.49 -17.84 -12.72
C GLU A 98 -3.74 -17.27 -12.00
N HIS A 99 -3.58 -16.75 -10.79
CA HIS A 99 -4.66 -16.22 -9.96
C HIS A 99 -4.53 -14.73 -9.65
N CYS A 100 -3.62 -14.07 -10.35
CA CYS A 100 -3.33 -12.65 -10.15
C CYS A 100 -3.38 -11.88 -11.46
N GLU A 101 -4.00 -10.71 -11.45
CA GLU A 101 -4.00 -9.79 -12.58
C GLU A 101 -3.34 -8.48 -12.16
N VAL A 102 -2.52 -7.92 -13.05
CA VAL A 102 -1.84 -6.66 -12.85
C VAL A 102 -2.09 -5.76 -14.05
N HIS A 103 -2.58 -4.57 -13.81
CA HIS A 103 -2.72 -3.52 -14.81
C HIS A 103 -1.96 -2.29 -14.36
N ALA A 104 -1.21 -1.68 -15.28
CA ALA A 104 -0.50 -0.43 -15.04
C ALA A 104 -0.95 0.62 -16.07
N GLU A 105 -1.44 1.74 -15.58
CA GLU A 105 -1.74 2.92 -16.38
C GLU A 105 -0.64 3.96 -16.15
N LEU A 106 0.00 4.39 -17.23
CA LEU A 106 1.07 5.37 -17.19
C LEU A 106 0.55 6.69 -17.75
N SER A 107 0.66 7.77 -16.99
CA SER A 107 0.37 9.11 -17.46
C SER A 107 1.58 10.01 -17.31
N TYR A 108 1.83 10.83 -18.33
CA TYR A 108 2.94 11.74 -18.37
C TYR A 108 2.42 13.16 -18.47
N THR A 109 2.90 14.04 -17.61
CA THR A 109 2.64 15.47 -17.73
C THR A 109 3.73 16.07 -18.60
N ARG A 110 3.34 16.77 -19.69
CA ARG A 110 4.30 17.49 -20.55
C ARG A 110 5.01 18.54 -19.71
N PRO A 111 6.34 18.58 -19.76
CA PRO A 111 7.09 19.62 -19.07
C PRO A 111 6.73 21.00 -19.64
N ASN A 112 6.55 21.96 -18.77
CA ASN A 112 6.44 23.36 -19.21
C ASN A 112 7.79 24.05 -18.92
N PRO A 113 8.63 24.25 -19.95
CA PRO A 113 9.96 24.82 -19.77
C PRO A 113 9.95 26.26 -19.20
N ALA A 114 8.85 26.98 -19.38
CA ALA A 114 8.69 28.33 -18.82
C ALA A 114 8.64 28.36 -17.29
N PHE A 115 8.34 27.24 -16.66
CA PHE A 115 8.24 27.11 -15.19
C PHE A 115 9.28 26.14 -14.59
N GLY A 116 10.26 25.69 -15.37
CA GLY A 116 11.26 24.74 -14.90
C GLY A 116 10.69 23.38 -14.49
N GLN A 117 9.49 23.05 -14.98
CA GLN A 117 8.83 21.79 -14.62
C GLN A 117 9.44 20.63 -15.39
N GLU A 118 9.83 19.60 -14.65
CA GLU A 118 10.26 18.33 -15.22
C GLU A 118 9.07 17.45 -15.63
N VAL A 119 9.35 16.39 -16.40
CA VAL A 119 8.36 15.39 -16.77
C VAL A 119 7.89 14.68 -15.52
N ASN A 120 6.66 14.89 -15.10
CA ASN A 120 6.05 14.13 -14.03
C ASN A 120 5.38 12.88 -14.61
N ARG A 121 5.88 11.72 -14.21
CA ARG A 121 5.27 10.43 -14.47
C ARG A 121 4.38 10.04 -13.30
N ARG A 122 3.13 9.69 -13.59
CA ARG A 122 2.23 9.06 -12.63
C ARG A 122 1.95 7.65 -13.10
N THR A 123 2.02 6.70 -12.20
CA THR A 123 1.63 5.32 -12.47
C THR A 123 0.46 4.99 -11.57
N ARG A 124 -0.58 4.39 -12.14
CA ARG A 124 -1.68 3.81 -11.39
C ARG A 124 -1.62 2.31 -11.61
N TRP A 125 -1.34 1.60 -10.53
CA TRP A 125 -1.33 0.15 -10.54
C TRP A 125 -2.68 -0.36 -10.03
N ARG A 126 -3.27 -1.31 -10.76
CA ARG A 126 -4.42 -2.07 -10.32
C ARG A 126 -4.00 -3.53 -10.20
N PHE A 127 -4.24 -4.10 -9.03
CA PHE A 127 -3.97 -5.49 -8.72
C PHE A 127 -5.27 -6.21 -8.39
N ARG A 128 -5.44 -7.41 -8.93
CA ARG A 128 -6.40 -8.40 -8.48
C ARG A 128 -5.65 -9.64 -8.08
N ILE A 129 -5.71 -10.01 -6.80
CA ILE A 129 -5.02 -11.14 -6.18
C ILE A 129 -6.07 -11.99 -5.50
N HIS A 130 -6.50 -13.06 -6.13
CA HIS A 130 -7.66 -13.86 -5.74
C HIS A 130 -8.94 -12.99 -5.63
N ASP A 131 -9.49 -12.86 -4.42
CA ASP A 131 -10.66 -12.03 -4.12
C ASP A 131 -10.32 -10.61 -3.66
N LEU A 132 -9.04 -10.26 -3.60
CA LEU A 132 -8.55 -8.95 -3.20
C LEU A 132 -8.26 -8.11 -4.44
N GLU A 133 -9.02 -7.03 -4.62
CA GLU A 133 -8.79 -6.03 -5.68
C GLU A 133 -8.47 -4.68 -5.05
N PHE A 134 -7.43 -4.00 -5.54
CA PHE A 134 -7.01 -2.69 -5.04
C PHE A 134 -6.24 -1.89 -6.09
N ASP A 135 -6.33 -0.56 -5.96
CA ASP A 135 -5.58 0.40 -6.76
C ASP A 135 -4.48 1.05 -5.92
N LEU A 136 -3.28 1.11 -6.46
CA LEU A 136 -2.15 1.84 -5.90
C LEU A 136 -1.80 3.03 -6.81
N PRO A 137 -2.33 4.22 -6.55
CA PRO A 137 -1.87 5.42 -7.23
C PRO A 137 -0.48 5.79 -6.69
N THR A 138 0.48 5.88 -7.59
CA THR A 138 1.85 6.25 -7.24
C THR A 138 2.25 7.54 -7.96
N ARG A 139 3.06 8.37 -7.30
CA ARG A 139 3.65 9.57 -7.87
C ARG A 139 5.16 9.43 -7.82
N VAL A 140 5.79 9.48 -8.97
CA VAL A 140 7.25 9.62 -9.01
C VAL A 140 7.56 11.11 -9.03
N HIS A 141 8.05 11.64 -7.92
CA HIS A 141 8.62 12.98 -7.87
C HIS A 141 10.11 12.85 -8.20
N ALA A 142 10.58 13.63 -9.19
CA ALA A 142 11.98 13.61 -9.60
C ALA A 142 12.96 14.08 -8.50
N GLU A 143 12.45 14.77 -7.47
CA GLU A 143 13.25 15.41 -6.43
C GLU A 143 13.27 14.70 -5.08
N SER A 144 12.52 13.59 -4.91
CA SER A 144 12.55 12.86 -3.65
C SER A 144 13.59 11.75 -3.70
N ASP A 145 14.60 11.81 -2.84
CA ASP A 145 15.62 10.76 -2.66
C ASP A 145 15.07 9.43 -2.09
N GLY A 146 13.74 9.27 -2.03
CA GLY A 146 13.06 8.08 -1.53
C GLY A 146 11.92 7.61 -2.42
N VAL A 147 11.83 6.30 -2.60
CA VAL A 147 10.67 5.66 -3.25
C VAL A 147 9.48 5.74 -2.31
N GLU A 148 8.33 6.23 -2.79
CA GLU A 148 7.11 6.23 -1.99
C GLU A 148 6.74 4.78 -1.60
N PRO A 149 6.31 4.51 -0.34
CA PRO A 149 5.99 3.14 0.11
C PRO A 149 5.00 2.37 -0.77
N ARG A 150 4.06 3.09 -1.39
CA ARG A 150 3.10 2.48 -2.34
C ARG A 150 3.75 2.07 -3.65
N GLU A 151 4.69 2.86 -4.15
CA GLU A 151 5.47 2.52 -5.34
C GLU A 151 6.36 1.32 -5.05
N GLU A 152 7.04 1.30 -3.91
CA GLU A 152 7.85 0.17 -3.47
C GLU A 152 7.01 -1.12 -3.35
N LEU A 153 5.82 -1.03 -2.78
CA LEU A 153 4.88 -2.15 -2.71
C LEU A 153 4.44 -2.62 -4.10
N ALA A 154 4.06 -1.68 -4.98
CA ALA A 154 3.63 -2.00 -6.34
C ALA A 154 4.73 -2.68 -7.15
N GLN A 155 5.95 -2.17 -7.08
CA GLN A 155 7.12 -2.78 -7.74
C GLN A 155 7.43 -4.16 -7.17
N SER A 156 7.35 -4.34 -5.85
CA SER A 156 7.58 -5.63 -5.21
C SER A 156 6.53 -6.66 -5.64
N LEU A 157 5.26 -6.27 -5.74
CA LEU A 157 4.18 -7.11 -6.26
C LEU A 157 4.40 -7.48 -7.73
N ALA A 158 4.64 -6.49 -8.58
CA ALA A 158 4.85 -6.71 -10.01
C ALA A 158 6.08 -7.59 -10.29
N LYS A 159 7.15 -7.42 -9.51
CA LYS A 159 8.34 -8.28 -9.56
C LYS A 159 8.04 -9.71 -9.13
N SER A 160 7.32 -9.89 -8.04
CA SER A 160 6.93 -11.22 -7.54
C SER A 160 6.02 -11.96 -8.50
N LEU A 161 5.24 -11.23 -9.32
CA LEU A 161 4.35 -11.79 -10.34
C LEU A 161 5.05 -11.94 -11.71
N GLY A 162 6.34 -11.59 -11.83
CA GLY A 162 7.10 -11.68 -13.08
C GLY A 162 6.69 -10.66 -14.16
N VAL A 163 5.95 -9.62 -13.80
CA VAL A 163 5.50 -8.55 -14.72
C VAL A 163 6.64 -7.56 -14.99
N ILE A 164 7.52 -7.35 -14.01
CA ILE A 164 8.72 -6.52 -14.14
C ILE A 164 9.94 -7.44 -14.02
N PRO A 165 10.92 -7.35 -14.94
CA PRO A 165 12.13 -8.14 -14.82
C PRO A 165 12.88 -7.84 -13.51
N ALA A 166 13.50 -8.87 -12.95
CA ALA A 166 14.18 -8.79 -11.65
C ALA A 166 15.44 -7.90 -11.65
N SER A 167 15.92 -7.44 -12.81
CA SER A 167 17.13 -6.64 -12.95
C SER A 167 16.82 -5.16 -13.16
N GLU A 168 17.31 -4.33 -12.27
CA GLU A 168 17.22 -2.85 -12.34
C GLU A 168 17.99 -2.22 -13.50
N THR A 169 18.67 -3.02 -14.34
CA THR A 169 19.56 -2.54 -15.40
C THR A 169 18.81 -1.94 -16.59
N ASP A 170 17.55 -2.31 -16.80
CA ASP A 170 16.81 -1.89 -18.00
C ASP A 170 16.17 -0.49 -17.90
N VAL A 171 16.04 0.07 -16.70
CA VAL A 171 15.47 1.42 -16.53
C VAL A 171 16.46 2.51 -16.93
N LYS A 172 17.77 2.22 -16.91
CA LYS A 172 18.80 3.16 -17.35
C LYS A 172 18.88 3.31 -18.86
N SER A 173 18.58 2.25 -19.62
CA SER A 173 18.63 2.30 -21.10
C SER A 173 17.54 3.13 -21.72
N LEU A 174 16.39 3.31 -21.07
CA LEU A 174 15.31 4.17 -21.55
C LEU A 174 15.56 5.67 -21.33
N ARG A 175 16.55 6.03 -20.47
CA ARG A 175 16.97 7.42 -20.27
C ARG A 175 17.94 7.95 -21.32
N GLU A 176 18.60 7.05 -22.08
CA GLU A 176 19.60 7.43 -23.11
C GLU A 176 18.99 7.59 -24.50
N VAL A 177 17.70 7.28 -24.68
CA VAL A 177 17.01 7.33 -25.99
C VAL A 177 16.02 8.51 -26.08
N ALA A 178 15.85 9.32 -25.05
CA ALA A 178 15.06 10.55 -25.03
C ALA A 178 15.97 11.76 -24.95
#